data_c4d94c899e3827d49f1fad132b32a5d5
#
_entry.id   c4d94c899e3827d49f1fad132b32a5d5
#
_cell.length_a   1.000
_cell.length_b   1.000
_cell.length_c   1.000
_cell.angle_alpha   90.00
_cell.angle_beta   90.00
_cell.angle_gamma   90.00
#
_symmetry.space_group_name_H-M   'P 1'
#
loop_
_entity.id
_entity.type
_entity.pdbx_description
1 polymer ?
#
loop_
_entity_poly.entity_id
_entity_poly.type
_entity_poly.pdbx_seq_one_letter_code
_entity_poly.pdbx_strand_id
1 'polypeptide(L)'
;MTTEGAQMGRTGLLVAIVAAVLLTAGCTKQVTGVAQPDPATAPVVITEDGYGIRLGFDDAPVEVEIFTEPQCSHCADLQADFGDQLASYVATGQLAVTYRPLTFLDDETDGHSARVANAMFQAATPDSAEGAAATGPQFQRFVQELWANQEPGGPGPSAEKMADMAGRAGIPGAVVGRISHGDMAFDTTGMSDTNYEFLYEIDPVDTGTPTVFDLVNGEKIDVYDNDWLSTLMSS
;
A
#
# COMPACT_ATOMS: atom_id res chain seq x y z
N MET A 1 -23.53 47.84 69.39
CA MET A 1 -23.63 47.59 67.92
C MET A 1 -22.28 47.10 67.49
N THR A 2 -22.14 45.83 67.37
CA THR A 2 -20.90 45.06 67.07
C THR A 2 -20.79 44.78 65.65
N THR A 3 -19.74 45.22 65.01
CA THR A 3 -19.34 44.85 63.64
C THR A 3 -18.41 43.66 63.69
N GLU A 4 -18.91 42.48 63.26
CA GLU A 4 -18.07 41.31 63.01
C GLU A 4 -17.48 41.41 61.62
N GLY A 5 -16.18 41.58 61.54
CA GLY A 5 -15.40 41.49 60.31
C GLY A 5 -15.01 40.03 60.02
N ALA A 6 -15.47 39.52 58.94
CA ALA A 6 -15.09 38.16 58.45
C ALA A 6 -13.63 38.14 58.09
N GLN A 7 -12.82 37.40 58.83
CA GLN A 7 -11.42 37.07 58.53
C GLN A 7 -11.42 35.87 57.57
N MET A 8 -11.30 36.17 56.29
CA MET A 8 -11.05 35.11 55.27
C MET A 8 -9.57 34.70 55.36
N GLY A 9 -9.37 33.51 55.94
CA GLY A 9 -8.05 33.09 56.38
C GLY A 9 -7.11 32.78 55.17
N ARG A 10 -5.88 33.20 55.34
CA ARG A 10 -4.72 33.00 54.46
C ARG A 10 -4.48 31.52 54.08
N THR A 11 -5.10 30.59 54.80
CA THR A 11 -5.06 29.11 54.53
C THR A 11 -5.88 28.68 53.32
N GLY A 12 -6.99 29.36 53.00
CA GLY A 12 -7.82 29.03 51.85
C GLY A 12 -7.15 29.36 50.51
N LEU A 13 -6.34 30.44 50.49
CA LEU A 13 -5.62 30.86 49.29
C LEU A 13 -4.43 29.93 48.95
N LEU A 14 -3.73 29.41 49.96
CA LEU A 14 -2.62 28.47 49.76
C LEU A 14 -3.09 27.09 49.23
N VAL A 15 -4.24 26.60 49.68
CA VAL A 15 -4.80 25.33 49.21
C VAL A 15 -5.26 25.43 47.77
N ALA A 16 -5.80 26.57 47.35
CA ALA A 16 -6.21 26.79 45.93
C ALA A 16 -5.01 26.85 44.97
N ILE A 17 -3.88 27.44 45.42
CA ILE A 17 -2.65 27.53 44.61
C ILE A 17 -1.98 26.15 44.45
N VAL A 18 -1.95 25.33 45.50
CA VAL A 18 -1.38 23.97 45.45
C VAL A 18 -2.23 23.05 44.56
N ALA A 19 -3.55 23.17 44.57
CA ALA A 19 -4.44 22.43 43.69
C ALA A 19 -4.27 22.81 42.20
N ALA A 20 -4.04 24.10 41.90
CA ALA A 20 -3.81 24.57 40.54
C ALA A 20 -2.45 24.10 39.95
N VAL A 21 -1.40 23.98 40.79
CA VAL A 21 -0.08 23.48 40.34
C VAL A 21 -0.08 21.98 40.09
N LEU A 22 -0.90 21.20 40.79
CA LEU A 22 -1.02 19.75 40.58
C LEU A 22 -1.77 19.39 39.31
N LEU A 23 -2.59 20.27 38.72
CA LEU A 23 -3.31 20.05 37.48
C LEU A 23 -2.45 20.32 36.22
N THR A 24 -1.28 20.96 36.36
CA THR A 24 -0.37 21.22 35.22
C THR A 24 0.76 20.19 35.07
N ALA A 25 0.89 19.24 35.99
CA ALA A 25 1.79 18.09 35.86
C ALA A 25 1.19 16.99 34.99
N GLY A 26 0.58 17.36 33.87
CA GLY A 26 0.27 16.42 32.80
C GLY A 26 1.59 15.88 32.27
N CYS A 27 1.84 14.59 32.48
CA CYS A 27 3.00 13.89 31.96
C CYS A 27 3.00 13.97 30.40
N THR A 28 3.72 14.94 29.87
CA THR A 28 4.18 14.86 28.50
C THR A 28 5.28 13.82 28.45
N LYS A 29 4.88 12.54 28.38
CA LYS A 29 5.79 11.47 28.07
C LYS A 29 6.06 11.55 26.57
N GLN A 30 7.09 12.28 26.19
CA GLN A 30 7.57 12.31 24.83
C GLN A 30 8.17 10.93 24.55
N VAL A 31 7.44 10.10 23.81
CA VAL A 31 7.95 8.81 23.34
C VAL A 31 8.87 9.10 22.16
N THR A 32 10.17 9.24 22.46
CA THR A 32 11.21 9.19 21.44
C THR A 32 11.46 7.73 21.09
N GLY A 33 10.63 7.18 20.20
CA GLY A 33 10.79 5.84 19.63
C GLY A 33 10.80 5.96 18.13
N VAL A 34 11.65 5.21 17.47
CA VAL A 34 11.50 4.94 16.03
C VAL A 34 10.20 4.15 15.89
N ALA A 35 9.28 4.61 15.03
CA ALA A 35 8.09 3.86 14.72
C ALA A 35 8.51 2.50 14.17
N GLN A 36 8.22 1.42 14.91
CA GLN A 36 8.37 0.07 14.37
C GLN A 36 7.06 -0.31 13.69
N PRO A 37 7.11 -1.01 12.54
CA PRO A 37 5.93 -1.58 11.92
C PRO A 37 5.16 -2.41 12.95
N ASP A 38 3.83 -2.29 12.96
CA ASP A 38 2.98 -3.16 13.77
C ASP A 38 3.11 -4.59 13.22
N PRO A 39 3.64 -5.55 13.98
CA PRO A 39 3.79 -6.93 13.50
C PRO A 39 2.46 -7.63 13.22
N ALA A 40 1.35 -7.04 13.62
CA ALA A 40 0.00 -7.49 13.30
C ALA A 40 -0.53 -6.94 11.95
N THR A 41 0.23 -6.08 11.28
CA THR A 41 -0.19 -5.47 10.01
C THR A 41 0.63 -6.06 8.86
N ALA A 42 -0.05 -6.62 7.87
CA ALA A 42 0.60 -7.21 6.70
C ALA A 42 1.56 -6.20 6.03
N PRO A 43 2.85 -6.55 5.87
CA PRO A 43 3.84 -5.67 5.28
C PRO A 43 3.68 -5.53 3.77
N VAL A 44 4.36 -4.51 3.22
CA VAL A 44 4.66 -4.37 1.79
C VAL A 44 6.16 -4.27 1.63
N VAL A 45 6.72 -5.06 0.73
CA VAL A 45 8.15 -5.07 0.44
C VAL A 45 8.38 -5.19 -1.08
N ILE A 46 9.47 -4.61 -1.55
CA ILE A 46 9.97 -4.88 -2.91
C ILE A 46 10.70 -6.22 -2.85
N THR A 47 10.45 -7.09 -3.84
CA THR A 47 11.09 -8.40 -3.95
C THR A 47 12.60 -8.30 -4.09
N GLU A 48 13.34 -9.38 -3.79
CA GLU A 48 14.81 -9.39 -3.83
C GLU A 48 15.39 -9.08 -5.22
N ASP A 49 14.67 -9.44 -6.29
CA ASP A 49 15.02 -9.11 -7.67
C ASP A 49 14.80 -7.62 -8.00
N GLY A 50 14.09 -6.88 -7.14
CA GLY A 50 13.80 -5.46 -7.31
C GLY A 50 12.63 -5.17 -8.26
N TYR A 51 11.96 -6.17 -8.81
CA TYR A 51 10.98 -6.01 -9.91
C TYR A 51 9.56 -6.44 -9.56
N GLY A 52 9.33 -6.92 -8.34
CA GLY A 52 8.01 -7.22 -7.79
C GLY A 52 7.71 -6.44 -6.52
N ILE A 53 6.44 -6.37 -6.16
CA ILE A 53 5.97 -5.75 -4.92
C ILE A 53 5.12 -6.80 -4.19
N ARG A 54 5.66 -7.32 -3.09
CA ARG A 54 4.99 -8.34 -2.27
C ARG A 54 4.26 -7.70 -1.11
N LEU A 55 3.02 -8.08 -0.92
CA LEU A 55 2.19 -7.74 0.23
C LEU A 55 1.71 -9.01 0.91
N GLY A 56 1.72 -9.00 2.24
CA GLY A 56 1.35 -10.17 3.04
C GLY A 56 2.47 -10.61 3.99
N PHE A 57 2.15 -11.56 4.85
CA PHE A 57 3.09 -12.15 5.80
C PHE A 57 3.92 -13.24 5.13
N ASP A 58 5.14 -13.47 5.63
CA ASP A 58 6.05 -14.47 5.06
C ASP A 58 5.58 -15.92 5.28
N ASP A 59 4.71 -16.14 6.25
CA ASP A 59 4.12 -17.42 6.59
C ASP A 59 2.68 -17.60 6.05
N ALA A 60 2.27 -16.77 5.09
CA ALA A 60 0.98 -16.94 4.44
C ALA A 60 0.91 -18.30 3.73
N PRO A 61 -0.16 -19.10 3.97
CA PRO A 61 -0.25 -20.44 3.40
C PRO A 61 -0.47 -20.47 1.89
N VAL A 62 -0.97 -19.38 1.32
CA VAL A 62 -1.18 -19.20 -0.12
C VAL A 62 -0.36 -18.02 -0.60
N GLU A 63 0.41 -18.22 -1.67
CA GLU A 63 1.21 -17.17 -2.30
C GLU A 63 0.96 -17.14 -3.80
N VAL A 64 0.67 -15.95 -4.33
CA VAL A 64 0.46 -15.76 -5.76
C VAL A 64 1.30 -14.61 -6.32
N GLU A 65 1.67 -14.72 -7.58
CA GLU A 65 2.12 -13.59 -8.39
C GLU A 65 1.00 -13.13 -9.32
N ILE A 66 0.82 -11.81 -9.41
CA ILE A 66 -0.14 -11.18 -10.33
C ILE A 66 0.64 -10.32 -11.31
N PHE A 67 0.77 -10.82 -12.54
CA PHE A 67 1.32 -10.06 -13.65
C PHE A 67 0.23 -9.12 -14.18
N THR A 68 0.53 -7.84 -14.19
CA THR A 68 -0.46 -6.79 -14.40
C THR A 68 0.09 -5.65 -15.24
N GLU A 69 -0.75 -5.05 -16.06
CA GLU A 69 -0.39 -3.94 -16.91
C GLU A 69 -1.38 -2.78 -16.68
N PRO A 70 -0.89 -1.57 -16.35
CA PRO A 70 -1.75 -0.45 -15.95
C PRO A 70 -2.80 0.00 -16.97
N GLN A 71 -2.62 -0.26 -18.25
CA GLN A 71 -3.59 0.06 -19.30
C GLN A 71 -4.48 -1.13 -19.71
N CYS A 72 -4.24 -2.31 -19.15
CA CYS A 72 -5.02 -3.52 -19.45
C CYS A 72 -6.39 -3.46 -18.76
N SER A 73 -7.47 -3.46 -19.55
CA SER A 73 -8.85 -3.44 -19.04
C SER A 73 -9.20 -4.66 -18.20
N HIS A 74 -8.73 -5.86 -18.60
CA HIS A 74 -8.96 -7.07 -17.82
C HIS A 74 -8.23 -7.07 -16.48
N CYS A 75 -7.12 -6.34 -16.37
CA CYS A 75 -6.48 -6.11 -15.07
C CYS A 75 -7.34 -5.21 -14.18
N ALA A 76 -8.05 -4.22 -14.75
CA ALA A 76 -9.02 -3.43 -14.00
C ALA A 76 -10.22 -4.27 -13.55
N ASP A 77 -10.75 -5.13 -14.43
CA ASP A 77 -11.83 -6.05 -14.09
C ASP A 77 -11.42 -6.95 -12.89
N LEU A 78 -10.20 -7.53 -12.92
CA LEU A 78 -9.69 -8.33 -11.81
C LEU A 78 -9.64 -7.55 -10.50
N GLN A 79 -9.18 -6.30 -10.52
CA GLN A 79 -9.13 -5.46 -9.32
C GLN A 79 -10.53 -5.04 -8.85
N ALA A 80 -11.46 -4.78 -9.77
CA ALA A 80 -12.85 -4.44 -9.44
C ALA A 80 -13.59 -5.61 -8.80
N ASP A 81 -13.40 -6.82 -9.31
CA ASP A 81 -14.13 -8.00 -8.89
C ASP A 81 -13.54 -8.66 -7.63
N PHE A 82 -12.21 -8.65 -7.49
CA PHE A 82 -11.50 -9.42 -6.45
C PHE A 82 -10.64 -8.58 -5.50
N GLY A 83 -10.41 -7.29 -5.79
CA GLY A 83 -9.49 -6.46 -5.02
C GLY A 83 -9.80 -6.38 -3.53
N ASP A 84 -11.07 -6.28 -3.13
CA ASP A 84 -11.50 -6.26 -1.73
C ASP A 84 -11.26 -7.61 -1.03
N GLN A 85 -11.46 -8.71 -1.75
CA GLN A 85 -11.20 -10.06 -1.24
C GLN A 85 -9.69 -10.28 -1.06
N LEU A 86 -8.87 -9.87 -2.05
CA LEU A 86 -7.41 -9.90 -1.93
C LEU A 86 -6.95 -9.11 -0.71
N ALA A 87 -7.44 -7.86 -0.53
CA ALA A 87 -7.12 -7.05 0.64
C ALA A 87 -7.47 -7.74 1.96
N SER A 88 -8.63 -8.43 2.02
CA SER A 88 -9.09 -9.15 3.20
C SER A 88 -8.20 -10.35 3.53
N TYR A 89 -7.86 -11.18 2.54
CA TYR A 89 -7.01 -12.35 2.75
C TYR A 89 -5.57 -11.95 3.10
N VAL A 90 -5.04 -10.88 2.49
CA VAL A 90 -3.74 -10.30 2.86
C VAL A 90 -3.76 -9.80 4.31
N ALA A 91 -4.78 -9.04 4.69
CA ALA A 91 -4.91 -8.49 6.05
C ALA A 91 -5.01 -9.57 7.13
N THR A 92 -5.61 -10.72 6.80
CA THR A 92 -5.78 -11.85 7.72
C THR A 92 -4.65 -12.87 7.68
N GLY A 93 -3.61 -12.63 6.88
CA GLY A 93 -2.42 -13.50 6.78
C GLY A 93 -2.67 -14.81 6.05
N GLN A 94 -3.76 -14.92 5.30
CA GLN A 94 -4.11 -16.12 4.56
C GLN A 94 -3.49 -16.14 3.16
N LEU A 95 -3.15 -14.97 2.63
CA LEU A 95 -2.63 -14.78 1.27
C LEU A 95 -1.45 -13.81 1.29
N ALA A 96 -0.40 -14.12 0.55
CA ALA A 96 0.59 -13.17 0.08
C ALA A 96 0.44 -12.96 -1.43
N VAL A 97 0.50 -11.70 -1.86
CA VAL A 97 0.39 -11.31 -3.27
C VAL A 97 1.65 -10.59 -3.68
N THR A 98 2.27 -11.03 -4.77
CA THR A 98 3.34 -10.29 -5.43
C THR A 98 2.83 -9.70 -6.74
N TYR A 99 2.74 -8.37 -6.80
CA TYR A 99 2.46 -7.69 -8.05
C TYR A 99 3.71 -7.61 -8.92
N ARG A 100 3.59 -8.01 -10.19
CA ARG A 100 4.60 -7.94 -11.23
C ARG A 100 4.11 -6.99 -12.33
N PRO A 101 4.35 -5.67 -12.20
CA PRO A 101 3.92 -4.72 -13.22
C PRO A 101 4.66 -4.92 -14.55
N LEU A 102 3.96 -4.61 -15.64
CA LEU A 102 4.47 -4.58 -17.00
C LEU A 102 4.13 -3.24 -17.64
N THR A 103 4.85 -2.86 -18.68
CA THR A 103 4.66 -1.56 -19.37
C THR A 103 4.64 -1.72 -20.89
N PHE A 104 4.33 -2.93 -21.39
CA PHE A 104 4.41 -3.26 -22.81
C PHE A 104 3.32 -2.58 -23.67
N LEU A 105 2.35 -1.91 -23.05
CA LEU A 105 1.35 -1.09 -23.78
C LEU A 105 1.77 0.38 -23.90
N ASP A 106 2.91 0.77 -23.35
CA ASP A 106 3.45 2.11 -23.55
C ASP A 106 4.16 2.20 -24.90
N ASP A 107 3.90 3.30 -25.63
CA ASP A 107 4.63 3.64 -26.86
C ASP A 107 5.99 4.34 -26.57
N GLU A 108 6.18 4.87 -25.36
CA GLU A 108 7.34 5.63 -24.93
C GLU A 108 7.87 5.10 -23.58
N THR A 109 9.17 5.29 -23.31
CA THR A 109 9.86 4.76 -22.11
C THR A 109 9.22 5.21 -20.79
N ASP A 110 8.78 6.49 -20.70
CA ASP A 110 8.14 7.05 -19.50
C ASP A 110 6.64 7.23 -19.73
N GLY A 111 6.02 6.25 -20.38
CA GLY A 111 4.61 6.25 -20.74
C GLY A 111 3.66 6.16 -19.54
N HIS A 112 2.39 5.94 -19.84
CA HIS A 112 1.33 5.81 -18.84
C HIS A 112 1.64 4.68 -17.84
N SER A 113 1.91 3.47 -18.35
CA SER A 113 2.13 2.28 -17.53
C SER A 113 3.40 2.40 -16.70
N ALA A 114 4.48 2.94 -17.28
CA ALA A 114 5.73 3.19 -16.56
C ALA A 114 5.54 4.12 -15.36
N ARG A 115 4.78 5.22 -15.52
CA ARG A 115 4.52 6.14 -14.40
C ARG A 115 3.67 5.52 -13.30
N VAL A 116 2.66 4.72 -13.67
CA VAL A 116 1.83 4.00 -12.69
C VAL A 116 2.67 2.95 -11.94
N ALA A 117 3.46 2.15 -12.65
CA ALA A 117 4.36 1.18 -12.03
C ALA A 117 5.36 1.87 -11.08
N ASN A 118 5.97 2.98 -11.51
CA ASN A 118 6.87 3.77 -10.66
C ASN A 118 6.16 4.28 -9.38
N ALA A 119 4.91 4.74 -9.46
CA ALA A 119 4.13 5.14 -8.28
C ALA A 119 3.84 3.96 -7.34
N MET A 120 3.61 2.75 -7.88
CA MET A 120 3.46 1.53 -7.07
C MET A 120 4.75 1.22 -6.29
N PHE A 121 5.92 1.25 -6.94
CA PHE A 121 7.20 1.03 -6.28
C PHE A 121 7.52 2.13 -5.25
N GLN A 122 7.20 3.38 -5.54
CA GLN A 122 7.30 4.47 -4.56
C GLN A 122 6.42 4.23 -3.33
N ALA A 123 5.19 3.70 -3.52
CA ALA A 123 4.29 3.37 -2.43
C ALA A 123 4.81 2.21 -1.56
N ALA A 124 5.52 1.25 -2.15
CA ALA A 124 6.12 0.12 -1.45
C ALA A 124 7.43 0.46 -0.73
N THR A 125 8.06 1.61 -1.05
CA THR A 125 9.34 2.03 -0.47
C THR A 125 9.09 2.81 0.83
N PRO A 126 9.65 2.41 1.98
CA PRO A 126 9.55 3.16 3.22
C PRO A 126 10.11 4.57 3.08
N ASP A 127 9.53 5.54 3.78
CA ASP A 127 10.13 6.85 3.94
C ASP A 127 11.36 6.79 4.84
N SER A 128 12.49 7.33 4.37
CA SER A 128 13.76 7.27 5.09
C SER A 128 13.80 8.13 6.37
N ALA A 129 12.95 9.16 6.46
CA ALA A 129 12.94 10.09 7.57
C ALA A 129 12.00 9.63 8.69
N GLU A 130 10.85 9.08 8.35
CA GLU A 130 9.80 8.68 9.28
C GLU A 130 9.73 7.16 9.47
N GLY A 131 10.39 6.37 8.61
CA GLY A 131 10.28 4.91 8.58
C GLY A 131 8.86 4.42 8.22
N ALA A 132 7.99 5.34 7.80
CA ALA A 132 6.62 5.03 7.47
C ALA A 132 6.56 4.36 6.09
N ALA A 133 5.91 3.21 6.00
CA ALA A 133 5.64 2.50 4.77
C ALA A 133 4.14 2.26 4.63
N ALA A 134 3.67 2.00 3.41
CA ALA A 134 2.34 1.48 3.22
C ALA A 134 2.21 0.10 3.89
N THR A 135 1.01 -0.24 4.35
CA THR A 135 0.66 -1.59 4.74
C THR A 135 0.07 -2.36 3.55
N GLY A 136 0.06 -3.69 3.60
CA GLY A 136 -0.52 -4.52 2.55
C GLY A 136 -1.92 -4.10 2.13
N PRO A 137 -2.87 -3.95 3.08
CA PRO A 137 -4.22 -3.48 2.74
C PRO A 137 -4.28 -2.04 2.19
N GLN A 138 -3.37 -1.14 2.60
CA GLN A 138 -3.30 0.21 2.03
C GLN A 138 -2.77 0.16 0.60
N PHE A 139 -1.73 -0.62 0.37
CA PHE A 139 -1.17 -0.81 -0.97
C PHE A 139 -2.20 -1.45 -1.92
N GLN A 140 -2.91 -2.49 -1.47
CA GLN A 140 -3.95 -3.13 -2.27
C GLN A 140 -5.06 -2.13 -2.66
N ARG A 141 -5.52 -1.28 -1.74
CA ARG A 141 -6.47 -0.20 -2.08
C ARG A 141 -5.90 0.82 -3.06
N PHE A 142 -4.61 1.11 -2.96
CA PHE A 142 -3.96 2.00 -3.93
C PHE A 142 -3.94 1.37 -5.33
N VAL A 143 -3.65 0.09 -5.44
CA VAL A 143 -3.76 -0.65 -6.71
C VAL A 143 -5.17 -0.55 -7.27
N GLN A 144 -6.21 -0.83 -6.47
CA GLN A 144 -7.61 -0.70 -6.89
C GLN A 144 -7.93 0.72 -7.40
N GLU A 145 -7.48 1.77 -6.69
CA GLU A 145 -7.65 3.17 -7.12
C GLU A 145 -6.96 3.46 -8.46
N LEU A 146 -5.75 2.94 -8.67
CA LEU A 146 -5.01 3.14 -9.93
C LEU A 146 -5.76 2.49 -11.11
N TRP A 147 -6.20 1.24 -10.97
CA TRP A 147 -6.91 0.52 -12.03
C TRP A 147 -8.34 1.06 -12.25
N ALA A 148 -9.05 1.47 -11.20
CA ALA A 148 -10.37 2.10 -11.34
C ALA A 148 -10.32 3.47 -12.08
N ASN A 149 -9.16 4.09 -12.15
CA ASN A 149 -8.96 5.38 -12.82
C ASN A 149 -7.99 5.26 -14.02
N GLN A 150 -7.80 4.06 -14.58
CA GLN A 150 -6.99 3.88 -15.79
C GLN A 150 -7.61 4.62 -16.99
N GLU A 151 -6.77 5.01 -17.93
CA GLU A 151 -7.16 5.64 -19.20
C GLU A 151 -6.45 4.90 -20.36
N PRO A 152 -6.93 3.70 -20.76
CA PRO A 152 -6.25 2.89 -21.78
C PRO A 152 -6.03 3.65 -23.09
N GLY A 153 -4.77 3.68 -23.57
CA GLY A 153 -4.38 4.46 -24.75
C GLY A 153 -4.36 5.98 -24.54
N GLY A 154 -4.65 6.45 -23.33
CA GLY A 154 -4.59 7.86 -22.95
C GLY A 154 -3.31 8.22 -22.20
N PRO A 155 -3.17 9.50 -21.78
CA PRO A 155 -1.98 9.96 -21.06
C PRO A 155 -1.84 9.35 -19.65
N GLY A 156 -2.88 8.72 -19.14
CA GLY A 156 -2.94 8.20 -17.78
C GLY A 156 -3.06 9.28 -16.70
N PRO A 157 -3.12 8.88 -15.43
CA PRO A 157 -3.20 9.80 -14.31
C PRO A 157 -1.92 10.61 -14.14
N SER A 158 -2.05 11.90 -13.80
CA SER A 158 -0.91 12.73 -13.40
C SER A 158 -0.36 12.28 -12.04
N ALA A 159 0.87 12.71 -11.70
CA ALA A 159 1.49 12.43 -10.41
C ALA A 159 0.63 12.92 -9.23
N GLU A 160 0.01 14.10 -9.36
CA GLU A 160 -0.90 14.64 -8.34
C GLU A 160 -2.16 13.77 -8.19
N LYS A 161 -2.75 13.29 -9.31
CA LYS A 161 -3.89 12.37 -9.24
C LYS A 161 -3.51 11.05 -8.57
N MET A 162 -2.34 10.49 -8.88
CA MET A 162 -1.85 9.27 -8.22
C MET A 162 -1.57 9.49 -6.74
N ALA A 163 -1.05 10.65 -6.36
CA ALA A 163 -0.88 11.04 -4.96
C ALA A 163 -2.21 11.15 -4.22
N ASP A 164 -3.24 11.73 -4.85
CA ASP A 164 -4.61 11.79 -4.29
C ASP A 164 -5.19 10.37 -4.10
N MET A 165 -4.99 9.46 -5.06
CA MET A 165 -5.38 8.05 -4.94
C MET A 165 -4.66 7.37 -3.78
N ALA A 166 -3.34 7.56 -3.65
CA ALA A 166 -2.53 7.06 -2.55
C ALA A 166 -3.03 7.58 -1.19
N GLY A 167 -3.38 8.87 -1.12
CA GLY A 167 -3.97 9.48 0.07
C GLY A 167 -5.33 8.86 0.45
N ARG A 168 -6.20 8.60 -0.53
CA ARG A 168 -7.48 7.90 -0.30
C ARG A 168 -7.29 6.47 0.15
N ALA A 169 -6.28 5.79 -0.35
CA ALA A 169 -5.90 4.44 0.08
C ALA A 169 -5.33 4.39 1.51
N GLY A 170 -5.01 5.56 2.10
CA GLY A 170 -4.47 5.69 3.45
C GLY A 170 -2.95 5.52 3.52
N ILE A 171 -2.25 5.67 2.40
CA ILE A 171 -0.78 5.64 2.35
C ILE A 171 -0.21 6.82 3.15
N PRO A 172 0.91 6.65 3.89
CA PRO A 172 1.50 7.70 4.71
C PRO A 172 1.83 8.98 3.92
N GLY A 173 1.59 10.15 4.53
CA GLY A 173 1.71 11.45 3.87
C GLY A 173 3.07 11.74 3.24
N ALA A 174 4.16 11.29 3.86
CA ALA A 174 5.51 11.43 3.30
C ALA A 174 5.68 10.66 1.98
N VAL A 175 5.09 9.46 1.88
CA VAL A 175 5.07 8.65 0.66
C VAL A 175 4.18 9.29 -0.41
N VAL A 176 2.99 9.77 -0.01
CA VAL A 176 2.08 10.54 -0.90
C VAL A 176 2.79 11.76 -1.49
N GLY A 177 3.53 12.51 -0.65
CA GLY A 177 4.34 13.64 -1.11
C GLY A 177 5.38 13.25 -2.16
N ARG A 178 6.05 12.10 -1.99
CA ARG A 178 7.03 11.59 -2.96
C ARG A 178 6.37 11.22 -4.31
N ILE A 179 5.22 10.55 -4.27
CA ILE A 179 4.46 10.21 -5.49
C ILE A 179 4.05 11.50 -6.24
N SER A 180 3.65 12.56 -5.53
CA SER A 180 3.21 13.82 -6.13
C SER A 180 4.30 14.57 -6.91
N HIS A 181 5.58 14.32 -6.62
CA HIS A 181 6.69 14.91 -7.37
C HIS A 181 6.82 14.34 -8.79
N GLY A 182 6.34 13.11 -9.03
CA GLY A 182 6.37 12.49 -10.36
C GLY A 182 7.75 12.05 -10.84
N ASP A 183 8.76 12.02 -9.94
CA ASP A 183 10.10 11.58 -10.30
C ASP A 183 10.10 10.10 -10.64
N MET A 184 10.71 9.73 -11.77
CA MET A 184 10.95 8.33 -12.17
C MET A 184 12.12 7.78 -11.36
N ALA A 185 11.82 7.15 -10.22
CA ALA A 185 12.81 6.67 -9.26
C ALA A 185 13.26 5.23 -9.49
N PHE A 186 12.51 4.48 -10.31
CA PHE A 186 12.75 3.05 -10.57
C PHE A 186 13.00 2.79 -12.06
N ASP A 187 13.80 1.77 -12.34
CA ASP A 187 14.01 1.26 -13.70
C ASP A 187 12.80 0.44 -14.17
N THR A 188 11.78 1.15 -14.67
CA THR A 188 10.55 0.53 -15.14
C THR A 188 10.71 -0.26 -16.44
N THR A 189 11.74 0.04 -17.23
CA THR A 189 12.07 -0.73 -18.45
C THR A 189 12.67 -2.09 -18.06
N GLY A 190 13.72 -2.12 -17.25
CA GLY A 190 14.31 -3.37 -16.78
C GLY A 190 13.33 -4.21 -15.98
N MET A 191 12.45 -3.58 -15.18
CA MET A 191 11.36 -4.25 -14.48
C MET A 191 10.40 -4.93 -15.47
N SER A 192 9.92 -4.21 -16.48
CA SER A 192 8.98 -4.75 -17.46
C SER A 192 9.58 -5.90 -18.26
N ASP A 193 10.82 -5.75 -18.72
CA ASP A 193 11.53 -6.78 -19.47
C ASP A 193 11.66 -8.07 -18.64
N THR A 194 12.13 -7.95 -17.39
CA THR A 194 12.30 -9.11 -16.50
C THR A 194 10.95 -9.76 -16.14
N ASN A 195 9.94 -8.97 -15.81
CA ASN A 195 8.62 -9.50 -15.50
C ASN A 195 7.97 -10.16 -16.74
N TYR A 196 8.25 -9.66 -17.95
CA TYR A 196 7.80 -10.29 -19.17
C TYR A 196 8.49 -11.64 -19.43
N GLU A 197 9.78 -11.77 -19.11
CA GLU A 197 10.49 -13.05 -19.18
C GLU A 197 9.86 -14.08 -18.23
N PHE A 198 9.57 -13.71 -16.98
CA PHE A 198 8.88 -14.59 -16.03
C PHE A 198 7.48 -14.98 -16.52
N LEU A 199 6.71 -14.02 -17.04
CA LEU A 199 5.39 -14.29 -17.59
C LEU A 199 5.45 -15.24 -18.78
N TYR A 200 6.44 -15.06 -19.66
CA TYR A 200 6.67 -15.94 -20.80
C TYR A 200 7.06 -17.37 -20.39
N GLU A 201 7.83 -17.54 -19.31
CA GLU A 201 8.17 -18.86 -18.77
C GLU A 201 6.95 -19.60 -18.21
N ILE A 202 5.98 -18.86 -17.62
CA ILE A 202 4.72 -19.43 -17.13
C ILE A 202 3.84 -19.93 -18.27
N ASP A 203 3.64 -19.11 -19.30
CA ASP A 203 2.80 -19.46 -20.45
C ASP A 203 3.30 -18.82 -21.75
N PRO A 204 4.17 -19.52 -22.50
CA PRO A 204 4.73 -18.98 -23.74
C PRO A 204 3.72 -18.97 -24.91
N VAL A 205 2.55 -19.59 -24.75
CA VAL A 205 1.51 -19.66 -25.79
C VAL A 205 0.49 -18.54 -25.64
N ASP A 206 0.18 -18.17 -24.38
CA ASP A 206 -0.78 -17.13 -24.04
C ASP A 206 -0.13 -16.19 -23.01
N THR A 207 0.90 -15.46 -23.47
CA THR A 207 1.65 -14.49 -22.68
C THR A 207 0.88 -13.19 -22.61
N GLY A 208 0.16 -12.93 -21.53
CA GLY A 208 -0.70 -11.74 -21.40
C GLY A 208 -1.06 -11.38 -19.95
N THR A 209 -1.74 -10.28 -19.81
CA THR A 209 -2.20 -9.78 -18.50
C THR A 209 -3.74 -9.66 -18.45
N PRO A 210 -4.37 -9.86 -17.26
CA PRO A 210 -3.74 -10.36 -16.06
C PRO A 210 -3.36 -11.83 -16.14
N THR A 211 -2.23 -12.21 -15.57
CA THR A 211 -1.91 -13.60 -15.25
C THR A 211 -1.72 -13.73 -13.77
N VAL A 212 -2.36 -14.71 -13.14
CA VAL A 212 -2.18 -15.09 -11.76
C VAL A 212 -1.49 -16.45 -11.71
N PHE A 213 -0.40 -16.53 -10.97
CA PHE A 213 0.38 -17.75 -10.81
C PHE A 213 0.47 -18.13 -9.33
N ASP A 214 0.03 -19.35 -9.01
CA ASP A 214 0.13 -19.93 -7.67
C ASP A 214 1.58 -20.41 -7.46
N LEU A 215 2.30 -19.75 -6.57
CA LEU A 215 3.69 -20.08 -6.25
C LEU A 215 3.82 -21.36 -5.42
N VAL A 216 2.78 -21.73 -4.68
CA VAL A 216 2.79 -22.94 -3.83
C VAL A 216 2.65 -24.19 -4.66
N ASN A 217 1.74 -24.20 -5.64
CA ASN A 217 1.47 -25.35 -6.49
C ASN A 217 2.18 -25.29 -7.85
N GLY A 218 2.70 -24.12 -8.23
CA GLY A 218 3.38 -23.93 -9.53
C GLY A 218 2.41 -23.95 -10.71
N GLU A 219 1.21 -23.38 -10.57
CA GLU A 219 0.14 -23.42 -11.55
C GLU A 219 -0.36 -22.03 -11.96
N LYS A 220 -0.62 -21.83 -13.25
CA LYS A 220 -1.35 -20.65 -13.76
C LYS A 220 -2.83 -20.82 -13.42
N ILE A 221 -3.41 -19.79 -12.80
CA ILE A 221 -4.81 -19.78 -12.41
C ILE A 221 -5.67 -19.22 -13.55
N ASP A 222 -6.82 -19.87 -13.82
CA ASP A 222 -7.84 -19.32 -14.72
C ASP A 222 -8.65 -18.22 -14.00
N VAL A 223 -8.23 -16.98 -14.18
CA VAL A 223 -8.84 -15.80 -13.54
C VAL A 223 -10.17 -15.40 -14.16
N TYR A 224 -10.58 -16.01 -15.25
CA TYR A 224 -11.90 -15.81 -15.85
C TYR A 224 -12.99 -16.73 -15.25
N ASP A 225 -12.60 -17.70 -14.43
CA ASP A 225 -13.52 -18.38 -13.52
C ASP A 225 -13.85 -17.46 -12.33
N ASN A 226 -15.12 -17.09 -12.18
CA ASN A 226 -15.56 -16.19 -11.10
C ASN A 226 -15.27 -16.71 -9.69
N ASP A 227 -15.04 -18.00 -9.54
CA ASP A 227 -14.79 -18.67 -8.26
C ASP A 227 -13.28 -18.94 -8.02
N TRP A 228 -12.38 -18.49 -8.91
CA TRP A 228 -10.97 -18.83 -8.86
C TRP A 228 -10.32 -18.54 -7.49
N LEU A 229 -10.57 -17.35 -6.93
CA LEU A 229 -9.96 -16.94 -5.66
C LEU A 229 -10.51 -17.77 -4.49
N SER A 230 -11.82 -18.03 -4.46
CA SER A 230 -12.42 -18.87 -3.41
C SER A 230 -11.97 -20.32 -3.52
N THR A 231 -11.75 -20.84 -4.72
CA THR A 231 -11.21 -22.17 -4.98
C THR A 231 -9.77 -22.27 -4.48
N LEU A 232 -8.92 -21.30 -4.85
CA LEU A 232 -7.53 -21.21 -4.42
C LEU A 232 -7.40 -21.16 -2.89
N MET A 233 -8.24 -20.37 -2.23
CA MET A 233 -8.21 -20.21 -0.76
C MET A 233 -8.80 -21.41 0.01
N SER A 234 -9.37 -22.39 -0.70
CA SER A 234 -9.96 -23.61 -0.10
C SER A 234 -9.11 -24.87 -0.30
N SER A 235 -8.04 -24.76 -1.10
CA SER A 235 -7.17 -25.87 -1.52
C SER A 235 -6.16 -26.36 -0.46
#